data_0caf0e2cd2bd9548425e63f35b4095cb
#
_entry.id   0caf0e2cd2bd9548425e63f35b4095cb
#
_cell.length_a   1.000
_cell.length_b   1.000
_cell.length_c   1.000
_cell.angle_alpha   90.00
_cell.angle_beta   90.00
_cell.angle_gamma   90.00
#
_symmetry.space_group_name_H-M   'P 1'
#
loop_
_entity.id
_entity.type
_entity.pdbx_description
1 polymer ?
#
loop_
_entity_poly.entity_id
_entity_poly.type
_entity_poly.pdbx_seq_one_letter_code
_entity_poly.pdbx_strand_id
1 'polypeptide(L)' 'MTTLTHRYIDQVVGRVAADQRDDVAAELEGLLADMVEERTAAGVPEAEAERSALTELGDPARLARSEDAA' A
#
# COMPACT_ATOMS: atom_id res chain seq x y z
N MET A 1 -1.05 1.62 11.04
CA MET A 1 -0.76 0.43 10.24
C MET A 1 0.46 -0.28 10.76
N THR A 2 0.63 -1.54 10.39
CA THR A 2 1.69 -2.38 10.92
C THR A 2 2.99 -2.24 10.13
N THR A 3 4.05 -2.89 10.64
CA THR A 3 5.34 -3.01 9.97
C THR A 3 5.19 -3.60 8.56
N LEU A 4 4.25 -4.53 8.35
CA LEU A 4 4.02 -5.15 7.05
C LEU A 4 3.62 -4.11 6.00
N THR A 5 2.69 -3.24 6.34
CA THR A 5 2.27 -2.14 5.45
C THR A 5 3.42 -1.18 5.19
N HIS A 6 4.18 -0.80 6.23
CA HIS A 6 5.31 0.11 6.07
C HIS A 6 6.39 -0.49 5.16
N ARG A 7 6.68 -1.78 5.29
CA ARG A 7 7.64 -2.45 4.42
C ARG A 7 7.20 -2.45 2.97
N TYR A 8 5.91 -2.70 2.74
CA TYR A 8 5.36 -2.68 1.39
C TYR A 8 5.52 -1.29 0.77
N ILE A 9 5.12 -0.25 1.49
CA ILE A 9 5.22 1.12 1.02
C ILE A 9 6.69 1.48 0.75
N ASP A 10 7.61 1.13 1.65
CA ASP A 10 9.03 1.38 1.47
C ASP A 10 9.57 0.73 0.20
N GLN A 11 9.13 -0.48 -0.11
CA GLN A 11 9.54 -1.16 -1.34
C GLN A 11 9.02 -0.46 -2.59
N VAL A 12 7.80 0.07 -2.54
CA VAL A 12 7.25 0.83 -3.66
C VAL A 12 8.02 2.14 -3.84
N VAL A 13 8.15 2.93 -2.77
CA VAL A 13 8.76 4.26 -2.88
C VAL A 13 10.25 4.19 -3.19
N GLY A 14 10.92 3.10 -2.82
CA GLY A 14 12.32 2.89 -3.16
C GLY A 14 12.56 2.78 -4.66
N ARG A 15 11.52 2.52 -5.46
CA ARG A 15 11.57 2.39 -6.91
C ARG A 15 10.96 3.58 -7.64
N VAL A 16 10.47 4.56 -6.90
CA VAL A 16 9.85 5.77 -7.45
C VAL A 16 10.85 6.92 -7.37
N ALA A 17 10.75 7.88 -8.29
CA ALA A 17 11.62 9.06 -8.29
C ALA A 17 11.56 9.78 -6.94
N ALA A 18 12.71 10.27 -6.46
CA ALA A 18 12.86 10.80 -5.11
C ALA A 18 11.88 11.95 -4.82
N ASP A 19 11.61 12.80 -5.82
CA ASP A 19 10.70 13.94 -5.66
C ASP A 19 9.23 13.53 -5.57
N GLN A 20 8.89 12.29 -5.87
CA GLN A 20 7.52 11.77 -5.81
C GLN A 20 7.28 10.83 -4.63
N ARG A 21 8.32 10.46 -3.90
CA ARG A 21 8.21 9.44 -2.84
C ARG A 21 7.23 9.79 -1.75
N ASP A 22 7.25 11.03 -1.27
CA ASP A 22 6.37 11.44 -0.19
C ASP A 22 4.90 11.42 -0.64
N ASP A 23 4.62 11.87 -1.84
CA ASP A 23 3.27 11.87 -2.39
C ASP A 23 2.74 10.45 -2.59
N VAL A 24 3.58 9.58 -3.16
CA VAL A 24 3.20 8.17 -3.37
C VAL A 24 2.99 7.46 -2.05
N ALA A 25 3.86 7.69 -1.06
CA ALA A 25 3.71 7.08 0.26
C ALA A 25 2.39 7.50 0.92
N ALA A 26 2.07 8.78 0.89
CA ALA A 26 0.83 9.31 1.47
C ALA A 26 -0.40 8.72 0.76
N GLU A 27 -0.37 8.63 -0.57
CA GLU A 27 -1.44 8.06 -1.37
C GLU A 27 -1.67 6.58 -1.02
N LEU A 28 -0.59 5.80 -0.92
CA LEU A 28 -0.68 4.38 -0.58
C LEU A 28 -1.17 4.17 0.85
N GLU A 29 -0.71 4.98 1.79
CA GLU A 29 -1.18 4.90 3.18
C GLU A 29 -2.69 5.13 3.25
N GLY A 30 -3.19 6.16 2.57
CA GLY A 30 -4.61 6.45 2.53
C GLY A 30 -5.42 5.34 1.88
N LEU A 31 -4.95 4.84 0.74
CA LEU A 31 -5.61 3.75 0.03
C LEU A 31 -5.67 2.48 0.88
N LEU A 32 -4.56 2.08 1.47
CA LEU A 32 -4.51 0.89 2.31
C LEU A 32 -5.37 1.03 3.56
N ALA A 33 -5.37 2.22 4.18
CA ALA A 33 -6.23 2.48 5.34
C ALA A 33 -7.70 2.29 4.99
N ASP A 34 -8.13 2.82 3.85
CA ASP A 34 -9.51 2.68 3.38
C ASP A 34 -9.86 1.23 3.07
N MET A 35 -8.96 0.49 2.43
CA MET A 35 -9.18 -0.91 2.11
C MET A 35 -9.30 -1.76 3.38
N VAL A 36 -8.43 -1.53 4.34
CA VAL A 36 -8.47 -2.25 5.63
C VAL A 36 -9.74 -1.92 6.38
N GLU A 37 -10.12 -0.65 6.45
CA GLU A 37 -11.33 -0.21 7.12
C GLU A 37 -12.57 -0.86 6.51
N GLU A 38 -12.68 -0.91 5.20
CA GLU A 38 -13.79 -1.55 4.51
C GLU A 38 -13.90 -3.02 4.88
N ARG A 39 -12.77 -3.73 4.91
CA ARG A 39 -12.74 -5.15 5.24
C ARG A 39 -13.06 -5.42 6.71
N THR A 40 -12.53 -4.60 7.62
CA THR A 40 -12.83 -4.75 9.05
C THR A 40 -14.29 -4.44 9.34
N ALA A 41 -14.88 -3.47 8.66
CA ALA A 41 -16.30 -3.18 8.76
C ALA A 41 -17.16 -4.35 8.30
N ALA A 42 -16.65 -5.17 7.37
CA ALA A 42 -17.33 -6.39 6.92
C ALA A 42 -17.08 -7.60 7.82
N GLY A 43 -16.32 -7.43 8.90
CA GLY A 43 -16.06 -8.50 9.87
C GLY A 43 -14.74 -9.22 9.71
N VAL A 44 -13.87 -8.80 8.82
CA VAL A 44 -12.56 -9.42 8.62
C VAL A 44 -11.61 -8.95 9.73
N PRO A 45 -10.89 -9.85 10.41
CA PRO A 45 -9.89 -9.43 11.41
C PRO A 45 -8.84 -8.50 10.79
N GLU A 46 -8.37 -7.52 11.55
CA GLU A 46 -7.49 -6.48 11.05
C GLU A 46 -6.23 -7.03 10.36
N ALA A 47 -5.57 -8.01 10.95
CA ALA A 47 -4.37 -8.59 10.35
C ALA A 47 -4.66 -9.25 8.99
N GLU A 48 -5.79 -9.92 8.86
CA GLU A 48 -6.19 -10.52 7.59
C GLU A 48 -6.61 -9.47 6.59
N ALA A 49 -7.30 -8.42 7.04
CA ALA A 49 -7.71 -7.30 6.19
C ALA A 49 -6.48 -6.62 5.58
N GLU A 50 -5.44 -6.42 6.37
CA GLU A 50 -4.20 -5.82 5.90
C GLU A 50 -3.51 -6.70 4.86
N ARG A 51 -3.35 -8.00 5.14
CA ARG A 51 -2.72 -8.92 4.19
C ARG A 51 -3.51 -9.02 2.89
N SER A 52 -4.83 -9.07 2.99
CA SER A 52 -5.71 -9.11 1.83
C SER A 52 -5.56 -7.85 0.97
N ALA A 53 -5.51 -6.68 1.60
CA ALA A 53 -5.32 -5.42 0.90
C ALA A 53 -3.98 -5.37 0.18
N LEU A 54 -2.88 -5.77 0.84
CA LEU A 54 -1.56 -5.81 0.23
C LEU A 54 -1.48 -6.79 -0.92
N THR A 55 -2.13 -7.95 -0.79
CA THR A 55 -2.21 -8.95 -1.85
C THR A 55 -2.95 -8.39 -3.08
N GLU A 56 -4.01 -7.65 -2.84
CA GLU A 56 -4.79 -7.02 -3.92
C GLU A 56 -3.96 -6.00 -4.69
N LEU A 57 -3.13 -5.23 -4.00
CA LEU A 57 -2.22 -4.28 -4.67
C LEU A 57 -1.13 -4.98 -5.48
N GLY A 58 -0.73 -6.17 -5.06
CA GLY A 58 0.21 -7.01 -5.80
C GLY A 58 1.66 -6.68 -5.54
N ASP A 59 2.53 -6.98 -6.51
CA ASP A 59 3.97 -6.83 -6.38
C ASP A 59 4.36 -5.34 -6.25
N PRO A 60 5.13 -4.96 -5.20
CA PRO A 60 5.57 -3.57 -5.04
C PRO A 60 6.33 -3.02 -6.25
N ALA A 61 7.15 -3.84 -6.91
CA ALA A 61 7.91 -3.40 -8.07
C ALA A 61 6.98 -3.06 -9.25
N ARG A 62 5.91 -3.86 -9.44
CA ARG A 62 4.94 -3.62 -10.50
C ARG A 62 4.12 -2.37 -10.21
N LEU A 63 3.71 -2.18 -8.97
CA LEU A 63 2.97 -0.99 -8.57
C LEU A 63 3.82 0.27 -8.77
N ALA A 64 5.10 0.22 -8.40
CA ALA A 64 6.02 1.34 -8.61
C ALA A 64 6.16 1.70 -10.08
N ARG A 65 6.22 0.69 -10.96
CA ARG A 65 6.28 0.94 -12.41
C ARG A 65 5.03 1.63 -12.93
N SER A 66 3.86 1.26 -12.40
CA SER A 66 2.60 1.93 -12.75
C SER A 66 2.60 3.40 -12.32
N GLU A 67 3.12 3.70 -11.15
CA GLU A 67 3.24 5.08 -10.65
C GLU A 67 4.18 5.89 -11.52
N ASP A 68 5.32 5.32 -11.90
CA ASP A 68 6.30 6.01 -12.76
C ASP A 68 5.77 6.24 -14.17
N ALA A 69 4.92 5.35 -14.67
CA ALA A 69 4.35 5.45 -16.01
C ALA A 69 3.26 6.53 -16.09
N ALA A 70 2.72 6.91 -14.96
CA ALA A 70 1.70 7.95 -14.91
C ALA A 70 2.35 9.32 -15.03
#